data_c962f82b54eb67244185e0f22386780c
#
_entry.id   c962f82b54eb67244185e0f22386780c
#
_cell.length_a   1.000
_cell.length_b   1.000
_cell.length_c   1.000
_cell.angle_alpha   90.00
_cell.angle_beta   90.00
_cell.angle_gamma   90.00
#
_symmetry.space_group_name_H-M   'P 1'
#
loop_
_entity.id
_entity.type
_entity.pdbx_description
1 polymer ?
#
loop_
_entity_poly.entity_id
_entity_poly.type
_entity_poly.pdbx_seq_one_letter_code
_entity_poly.pdbx_strand_id
1 'polypeptide(L)'
;MFLTDDHGQWLQQSYGNSEVKTPNMERIARHGVLMTNAYTTCPVCSPARASFFTGRMPSQHGIHDWIEETRQAYAYPWLKGQTLISELLKSAGYHTGLVGKWHCGEERIPHPGFDTWFSFWVNQYPHAGRQNFSDNGKHITADGLQSPFFTERAIQFLKSHYDDDKMAHEPFFLVVGYTDTHSPHTLMPDDMVAEYRDATFRDIPREKFSKVHGIPLCPVYDDPEKEDRRRQEYYAAASTIDREVGRVLEALESLGQMENTIVVYTSDHGLNGGHHGMWEKGNGTIPQNFFEESIRTPCAIAWPGGGVVSGLASDIPVNHCDLFVTLLDAAGALPDEQDAHRINSPGCSYLPYLRGKSQSEWRDDVICEYGNARMIKNDGYKLILRYPYRGVNFPNELYDLKADPRETTNLYEEPRYGKVIRQMTERLNSYFSKYSIPAHNGLHLETQPMMTPDSPWLEALKLKANH
;
A
#
# COMPACT_ATOMS: atom_id res chain seq x y z
N MET A 1 4.93 10.11 -8.32
CA MET A 1 4.18 8.93 -7.84
C MET A 1 3.35 9.31 -6.63
N PHE A 2 2.06 8.96 -6.61
CA PHE A 2 1.17 9.10 -5.46
C PHE A 2 1.07 7.74 -4.75
N LEU A 3 1.43 7.69 -3.48
CA LEU A 3 1.35 6.50 -2.61
C LEU A 3 0.45 6.84 -1.44
N THR A 4 -0.82 6.50 -1.54
CA THR A 4 -1.81 6.77 -0.50
C THR A 4 -1.78 5.74 0.62
N ASP A 5 -2.51 5.99 1.69
CA ASP A 5 -2.63 5.16 2.88
C ASP A 5 -4.07 4.70 3.05
N ASP A 6 -4.32 3.41 3.34
CA ASP A 6 -5.67 2.87 3.57
C ASP A 6 -6.68 3.14 2.43
N HIS A 7 -6.24 3.20 1.17
CA HIS A 7 -7.13 3.45 0.05
C HIS A 7 -7.58 2.13 -0.60
N GLY A 8 -8.78 1.68 -0.27
CA GLY A 8 -9.38 0.49 -0.87
C GLY A 8 -9.53 0.63 -2.39
N GLN A 9 -9.14 -0.40 -3.16
CA GLN A 9 -9.28 -0.40 -4.62
C GLN A 9 -10.73 -0.09 -5.06
N TRP A 10 -11.70 -0.61 -4.35
CA TRP A 10 -13.13 -0.43 -4.57
C TRP A 10 -13.60 1.03 -4.39
N LEU A 11 -12.82 1.90 -3.75
CA LEU A 11 -13.14 3.31 -3.51
C LEU A 11 -12.64 4.22 -4.65
N GLN A 12 -12.76 3.80 -5.90
CA GLN A 12 -12.46 4.62 -7.07
C GLN A 12 -13.44 4.35 -8.22
N GLN A 13 -13.76 5.39 -8.99
CA GLN A 13 -14.62 5.29 -10.17
C GLN A 13 -14.07 4.31 -11.21
N SER A 14 -12.76 4.28 -11.42
CA SER A 14 -12.09 3.38 -12.37
C SER A 14 -12.31 1.90 -12.07
N TYR A 15 -12.63 1.55 -10.83
CA TYR A 15 -12.94 0.18 -10.41
C TYR A 15 -14.45 -0.09 -10.23
N GLY A 16 -15.29 0.82 -10.73
CA GLY A 16 -16.74 0.63 -10.80
C GLY A 16 -17.55 1.28 -9.70
N ASN A 17 -16.93 1.98 -8.74
CA ASN A 17 -17.67 2.76 -7.75
C ASN A 17 -18.33 3.96 -8.43
N SER A 18 -19.69 3.98 -8.44
CA SER A 18 -20.47 5.01 -9.12
C SER A 18 -20.79 6.23 -8.24
N GLU A 19 -20.51 6.15 -6.95
CA GLU A 19 -20.89 7.18 -5.97
C GLU A 19 -19.70 8.04 -5.53
N VAL A 20 -18.48 7.48 -5.47
CA VAL A 20 -17.27 8.24 -5.12
C VAL A 20 -16.88 9.19 -6.27
N LYS A 21 -16.36 10.36 -5.95
CA LYS A 21 -15.92 11.37 -6.93
C LYS A 21 -14.40 11.45 -6.95
N THR A 22 -13.79 10.77 -7.92
CA THR A 22 -12.33 10.69 -8.10
C THR A 22 -11.90 10.97 -9.55
N PRO A 23 -12.29 12.13 -10.14
CA PRO A 23 -12.08 12.41 -11.56
C PRO A 23 -10.61 12.54 -11.97
N ASN A 24 -9.71 12.95 -11.06
CA ASN A 24 -8.28 13.09 -11.36
C ASN A 24 -7.56 11.75 -11.32
N MET A 25 -7.93 10.84 -10.40
CA MET A 25 -7.46 9.46 -10.42
C MET A 25 -7.95 8.73 -11.67
N GLU A 26 -9.23 8.94 -12.04
CA GLU A 26 -9.83 8.48 -13.30
C GLU A 26 -9.06 9.01 -14.52
N ARG A 27 -8.60 10.26 -14.47
CA ARG A 27 -7.79 10.86 -15.53
C ARG A 27 -6.48 10.11 -15.74
N ILE A 28 -5.77 9.73 -14.66
CA ILE A 28 -4.54 8.92 -14.76
C ILE A 28 -4.87 7.58 -15.44
N ALA A 29 -5.93 6.88 -14.99
CA ALA A 29 -6.33 5.61 -15.57
C ALA A 29 -6.70 5.72 -17.06
N ARG A 30 -7.43 6.77 -17.46
CA ARG A 30 -7.82 6.98 -18.86
C ARG A 30 -6.66 7.32 -19.79
N HIS A 31 -5.63 8.02 -19.30
CA HIS A 31 -4.43 8.36 -20.08
C HIS A 31 -3.31 7.34 -19.92
N GLY A 32 -3.58 6.23 -19.28
CA GLY A 32 -2.61 5.18 -19.01
C GLY A 32 -3.22 3.79 -18.92
N VAL A 33 -2.63 2.93 -18.12
CA VAL A 33 -3.08 1.56 -17.85
C VAL A 33 -3.64 1.47 -16.44
N LEU A 34 -4.85 0.94 -16.33
CA LEU A 34 -5.47 0.55 -15.07
C LEU A 34 -5.13 -0.90 -14.76
N MET A 35 -4.42 -1.15 -13.65
CA MET A 35 -4.11 -2.49 -13.18
C MET A 35 -5.28 -3.00 -12.31
N THR A 36 -6.09 -3.93 -12.83
CA THR A 36 -7.25 -4.44 -12.10
C THR A 36 -6.88 -5.47 -11.03
N ASN A 37 -5.68 -6.06 -11.11
CA ASN A 37 -5.14 -7.04 -10.19
C ASN A 37 -3.82 -6.56 -9.57
N ALA A 38 -3.84 -5.37 -8.94
CA ALA A 38 -2.72 -4.88 -8.14
C ALA A 38 -2.90 -5.25 -6.66
N TYR A 39 -1.82 -5.68 -6.02
CA TYR A 39 -1.82 -6.21 -4.66
C TYR A 39 -0.70 -5.62 -3.81
N THR A 40 -0.95 -5.54 -2.50
CA THR A 40 0.12 -5.31 -1.52
C THR A 40 0.90 -6.60 -1.24
N THR A 41 2.13 -6.46 -0.77
CA THR A 41 2.93 -7.59 -0.24
C THR A 41 2.57 -7.94 1.20
N CYS A 42 2.02 -6.96 1.93
CA CYS A 42 1.55 -7.09 3.30
C CYS A 42 0.39 -6.10 3.53
N PRO A 43 -0.76 -6.53 4.06
CA PRO A 43 -1.93 -5.67 4.22
C PRO A 43 -1.86 -4.78 5.48
N VAL A 44 -0.70 -4.11 5.69
CA VAL A 44 -0.48 -3.10 6.73
C VAL A 44 0.66 -2.14 6.32
N CYS A 45 0.62 -0.89 6.77
CA CYS A 45 1.39 0.24 6.23
C CYS A 45 2.91 0.02 6.14
N SER A 46 3.60 -0.13 7.28
CA SER A 46 5.08 -0.12 7.31
C SER A 46 5.72 -1.23 6.45
N PRO A 47 5.31 -2.50 6.53
CA PRO A 47 5.88 -3.54 5.66
C PRO A 47 5.52 -3.36 4.18
N ALA A 48 4.31 -2.88 3.86
CA ALA A 48 3.94 -2.59 2.48
C ALA A 48 4.81 -1.47 1.87
N ARG A 49 5.01 -0.38 2.61
CA ARG A 49 5.89 0.74 2.21
C ARG A 49 7.34 0.29 2.10
N ALA A 50 7.84 -0.47 3.07
CA ALA A 50 9.18 -1.05 3.00
C ALA A 50 9.36 -1.93 1.75
N SER A 51 8.35 -2.73 1.39
CA SER A 51 8.39 -3.53 0.16
C SER A 51 8.45 -2.68 -1.10
N PHE A 52 7.72 -1.57 -1.15
CA PHE A 52 7.82 -0.63 -2.25
C PHE A 52 9.22 0.01 -2.32
N PHE A 53 9.74 0.53 -1.20
CA PHE A 53 11.03 1.24 -1.20
C PHE A 53 12.23 0.34 -1.41
N THR A 54 12.16 -0.95 -1.07
CA THR A 54 13.30 -1.90 -1.16
C THR A 54 13.17 -2.94 -2.26
N GLY A 55 11.97 -3.09 -2.86
CA GLY A 55 11.68 -4.19 -3.79
C GLY A 55 11.67 -5.57 -3.13
N ARG A 56 11.49 -5.70 -1.81
CA ARG A 56 11.67 -6.94 -1.02
C ARG A 56 10.43 -7.29 -0.21
N MET A 57 10.31 -8.57 0.15
CA MET A 57 9.25 -9.08 1.03
C MET A 57 9.53 -8.81 2.52
N PRO A 58 8.51 -8.84 3.40
CA PRO A 58 8.69 -8.71 4.85
C PRO A 58 9.77 -9.64 5.43
N SER A 59 9.80 -10.90 5.04
CA SER A 59 10.87 -11.85 5.45
C SER A 59 12.25 -11.52 4.87
N GLN A 60 12.42 -10.49 4.05
CA GLN A 60 13.71 -10.01 3.57
C GLN A 60 14.11 -8.68 4.19
N HIS A 61 13.19 -7.71 4.35
CA HIS A 61 13.51 -6.40 4.94
C HIS A 61 13.28 -6.36 6.46
N GLY A 62 12.57 -7.32 7.05
CA GLY A 62 12.44 -7.48 8.50
C GLY A 62 11.35 -6.65 9.17
N ILE A 63 10.52 -5.94 8.41
CA ILE A 63 9.37 -5.21 8.94
C ILE A 63 8.12 -6.07 8.73
N HIS A 64 7.47 -6.51 9.82
CA HIS A 64 6.35 -7.46 9.78
C HIS A 64 5.03 -6.88 10.28
N ASP A 65 5.04 -5.66 10.83
CA ASP A 65 3.85 -4.94 11.27
C ASP A 65 4.07 -3.44 11.16
N TRP A 66 3.04 -2.63 11.46
CA TRP A 66 3.19 -1.19 11.52
C TRP A 66 4.14 -0.80 12.67
N ILE A 67 5.00 0.17 12.36
CA ILE A 67 5.96 0.69 13.33
C ILE A 67 5.25 1.77 14.15
N GLU A 68 5.16 1.52 15.46
CA GLU A 68 4.56 2.47 16.39
C GLU A 68 5.33 3.79 16.41
N GLU A 69 4.61 4.90 16.45
CA GLU A 69 5.16 6.26 16.41
C GLU A 69 5.77 6.70 17.75
N THR A 70 6.44 5.78 18.42
CA THR A 70 7.18 6.04 19.65
C THR A 70 8.64 6.34 19.37
N ARG A 71 9.29 7.10 20.28
CA ARG A 71 10.72 7.39 20.18
C ARG A 71 11.57 6.12 20.08
N GLN A 72 11.18 5.05 20.77
CA GLN A 72 11.93 3.79 20.79
C GLN A 72 11.83 3.07 19.43
N ALA A 73 10.62 2.94 18.88
CA ALA A 73 10.39 2.28 17.60
C ALA A 73 11.04 3.06 16.44
N TYR A 74 10.94 4.39 16.45
CA TYR A 74 11.60 5.24 15.45
C TYR A 74 13.12 5.22 15.52
N ALA A 75 13.70 5.08 16.69
CA ALA A 75 15.16 5.02 16.85
C ALA A 75 15.78 3.71 16.33
N TYR A 76 14.97 2.67 16.09
CA TYR A 76 15.47 1.42 15.54
C TYR A 76 15.71 1.57 14.02
N PRO A 77 16.89 1.14 13.53
CA PRO A 77 17.26 1.34 12.13
C PRO A 77 16.67 0.26 11.22
N TRP A 78 15.35 0.25 11.04
CA TRP A 78 14.56 -0.80 10.38
C TRP A 78 15.09 -1.21 8.99
N LEU A 79 15.48 -0.24 8.17
CA LEU A 79 15.96 -0.50 6.81
C LEU A 79 17.48 -0.47 6.68
N LYS A 80 18.22 -0.59 7.80
CA LYS A 80 19.68 -0.63 7.76
C LYS A 80 20.19 -1.80 6.91
N GLY A 81 21.01 -1.49 5.92
CA GLY A 81 21.57 -2.48 4.99
C GLY A 81 20.64 -2.89 3.86
N GLN A 82 19.43 -2.33 3.79
CA GLN A 82 18.58 -2.40 2.60
C GLN A 82 19.04 -1.36 1.57
N THR A 83 18.81 -1.63 0.30
CA THR A 83 18.98 -0.65 -0.79
C THR A 83 17.63 -0.08 -1.15
N LEU A 84 17.51 1.24 -1.15
CA LEU A 84 16.28 1.92 -1.47
C LEU A 84 16.20 2.29 -2.95
N ILE A 85 14.99 2.34 -3.51
CA ILE A 85 14.76 2.84 -4.87
C ILE A 85 15.31 4.26 -5.05
N SER A 86 15.23 5.10 -4.02
CA SER A 86 15.80 6.46 -4.02
C SER A 86 17.31 6.48 -4.20
N GLU A 87 18.04 5.53 -3.62
CA GLU A 87 19.49 5.43 -3.78
C GLU A 87 19.87 5.02 -5.21
N LEU A 88 19.15 4.04 -5.78
CA LEU A 88 19.38 3.59 -7.16
C LEU A 88 19.08 4.69 -8.17
N LEU A 89 17.96 5.37 -8.02
CA LEU A 89 17.58 6.47 -8.89
C LEU A 89 18.52 7.67 -8.75
N LYS A 90 18.91 8.02 -7.52
CA LYS A 90 19.91 9.07 -7.28
C LYS A 90 21.27 8.74 -7.94
N SER A 91 21.70 7.49 -7.85
CA SER A 91 22.92 7.00 -8.51
C SER A 91 22.81 7.07 -10.04
N ALA A 92 21.60 6.98 -10.58
CA ALA A 92 21.30 7.16 -12.00
C ALA A 92 21.09 8.64 -12.40
N GLY A 93 21.36 9.61 -11.52
CA GLY A 93 21.30 11.04 -11.81
C GLY A 93 19.93 11.69 -11.61
N TYR A 94 19.02 11.04 -10.89
CA TYR A 94 17.72 11.61 -10.58
C TYR A 94 17.79 12.57 -9.37
N HIS A 95 17.14 13.73 -9.48
CA HIS A 95 16.77 14.55 -8.32
C HIS A 95 15.59 13.89 -7.60
N THR A 96 15.75 13.59 -6.30
CA THR A 96 14.83 12.70 -5.59
C THR A 96 14.13 13.41 -4.43
N GLY A 97 12.83 13.16 -4.28
CA GLY A 97 12.04 13.74 -3.21
C GLY A 97 11.01 12.79 -2.59
N LEU A 98 10.79 12.95 -1.29
CA LEU A 98 9.65 12.39 -0.58
C LEU A 98 8.89 13.52 0.11
N VAL A 99 7.59 13.54 -0.11
CA VAL A 99 6.64 14.46 0.52
C VAL A 99 5.48 13.65 1.08
N GLY A 100 5.28 13.68 2.39
CA GLY A 100 4.23 12.94 3.08
C GLY A 100 4.74 11.74 3.86
N LYS A 101 3.89 10.73 4.02
CA LYS A 101 4.15 9.58 4.90
C LYS A 101 5.28 8.68 4.40
N TRP A 102 6.26 8.43 5.26
CA TRP A 102 7.31 7.43 5.09
C TRP A 102 6.97 6.10 5.77
N HIS A 103 6.78 6.13 7.08
CA HIS A 103 6.36 5.03 7.96
C HIS A 103 7.25 3.76 7.94
N CYS A 104 8.54 3.92 7.62
CA CYS A 104 9.51 2.83 7.71
C CYS A 104 10.60 3.12 8.77
N GLY A 105 10.22 3.76 9.87
CA GLY A 105 11.07 4.19 10.98
C GLY A 105 11.15 5.70 11.13
N GLU A 106 12.32 6.25 11.44
CA GLU A 106 12.52 7.69 11.69
C GLU A 106 12.03 8.56 10.52
N GLU A 107 11.07 9.43 10.76
CA GLU A 107 10.49 10.31 9.75
C GLU A 107 11.00 11.75 9.79
N ARG A 108 11.70 12.13 10.88
CA ARG A 108 12.15 13.50 11.09
C ARG A 108 13.36 13.89 10.26
N ILE A 109 14.11 12.95 9.74
CA ILE A 109 15.32 13.17 8.95
C ILE A 109 15.24 12.51 7.58
N PRO A 110 15.89 13.09 6.56
CA PRO A 110 15.97 12.46 5.25
C PRO A 110 16.60 11.07 5.31
N HIS A 111 16.01 10.11 4.58
CA HIS A 111 16.56 8.77 4.40
C HIS A 111 17.51 8.72 3.18
N PRO A 112 18.38 7.68 3.08
CA PRO A 112 19.33 7.56 2.00
C PRO A 112 18.70 7.71 0.61
N GLY A 113 19.36 8.42 -0.28
CA GLY A 113 18.94 8.64 -1.64
C GLY A 113 17.90 9.74 -1.84
N PHE A 114 17.37 10.41 -0.81
CA PHE A 114 16.47 11.55 -0.97
C PHE A 114 17.21 12.89 -0.83
N ASP A 115 17.00 13.78 -1.81
CA ASP A 115 17.52 15.16 -1.81
C ASP A 115 16.57 16.12 -1.12
N THR A 116 15.27 15.89 -1.27
CA THR A 116 14.19 16.65 -0.63
C THR A 116 13.37 15.74 0.26
N TRP A 117 13.11 16.21 1.48
CA TRP A 117 12.38 15.47 2.49
C TRP A 117 11.37 16.36 3.20
N PHE A 118 10.10 16.04 3.03
CA PHE A 118 9.03 16.65 3.80
C PHE A 118 8.11 15.56 4.32
N SER A 119 8.16 15.29 5.63
CA SER A 119 7.40 14.21 6.25
C SER A 119 6.93 14.62 7.64
N PHE A 120 6.49 13.71 8.46
CA PHE A 120 6.04 13.99 9.80
C PHE A 120 7.21 14.24 10.75
N TRP A 121 7.02 15.21 11.66
CA TRP A 121 7.83 15.29 12.88
C TRP A 121 7.32 14.30 13.92
N VAL A 122 5.99 14.23 14.05
CA VAL A 122 5.22 13.21 14.72
C VAL A 122 3.93 13.08 13.88
N ASN A 123 3.60 11.89 13.43
CA ASN A 123 2.34 11.68 12.75
C ASN A 123 1.19 11.89 13.74
N GLN A 124 0.20 12.65 13.37
CA GLN A 124 -0.88 13.07 14.26
C GLN A 124 -2.24 12.75 13.66
N TYR A 125 -3.11 12.27 14.51
CA TYR A 125 -4.50 12.01 14.19
C TYR A 125 -5.41 12.93 14.99
N PRO A 126 -6.49 13.48 14.40
CA PRO A 126 -6.89 13.34 13.00
C PRO A 126 -5.92 14.08 12.04
N HIS A 127 -6.02 13.78 10.75
CA HIS A 127 -5.17 14.37 9.69
C HIS A 127 -5.48 15.85 9.38
N ALA A 128 -6.02 16.56 10.36
CA ALA A 128 -6.40 17.97 10.28
C ALA A 128 -6.17 18.67 11.64
N GLY A 129 -6.23 20.00 11.64
CA GLY A 129 -5.91 20.83 12.80
C GLY A 129 -4.42 21.11 12.87
N ARG A 130 -3.84 21.24 14.09
CA ARG A 130 -2.44 21.55 14.25
C ARG A 130 -1.56 20.34 13.96
N GLN A 131 -0.72 20.44 12.94
CA GLN A 131 0.15 19.39 12.44
C GLN A 131 1.63 19.75 12.66
N ASN A 132 2.48 18.72 12.86
CA ASN A 132 3.91 18.87 13.03
C ASN A 132 4.65 18.11 11.93
N PHE A 133 5.43 18.83 11.14
CA PHE A 133 6.18 18.30 10.01
C PHE A 133 7.69 18.45 10.19
N SER A 134 8.43 17.64 9.48
CA SER A 134 9.86 17.82 9.23
C SER A 134 10.09 18.32 7.81
N ASP A 135 10.75 19.43 7.66
CA ASP A 135 11.24 19.95 6.40
C ASP A 135 12.76 19.78 6.38
N ASN A 136 13.25 18.73 5.74
CA ASN A 136 14.68 18.37 5.70
C ASN A 136 15.34 18.33 7.09
N GLY A 137 14.66 17.76 8.07
CA GLY A 137 15.15 17.69 9.46
C GLY A 137 14.82 18.90 10.33
N LYS A 138 14.20 19.94 9.77
CA LYS A 138 13.76 21.11 10.52
C LYS A 138 12.28 20.96 10.90
N HIS A 139 12.00 21.08 12.21
CA HIS A 139 10.62 21.05 12.71
C HIS A 139 9.84 22.30 12.27
N ILE A 140 8.68 22.08 11.69
CA ILE A 140 7.70 23.13 11.37
C ILE A 140 6.32 22.72 11.85
N THR A 141 5.46 23.71 12.09
CA THR A 141 4.08 23.52 12.51
C THR A 141 3.14 24.26 11.56
N ALA A 142 2.02 23.64 11.20
CA ALA A 142 0.99 24.27 10.39
C ALA A 142 -0.39 23.83 10.89
N ASP A 143 -1.41 24.65 10.64
CA ASP A 143 -2.81 24.37 10.97
C ASP A 143 -3.62 24.10 9.70
N GLY A 144 -4.27 22.97 9.64
CA GLY A 144 -5.10 22.58 8.50
C GLY A 144 -5.08 21.08 8.22
N LEU A 145 -5.63 20.68 7.08
CA LEU A 145 -5.60 19.32 6.58
C LEU A 145 -4.19 18.98 6.05
N GLN A 146 -3.75 17.73 6.21
CA GLN A 146 -2.39 17.32 5.84
C GLN A 146 -2.15 17.34 4.32
N SER A 147 -3.08 16.84 3.52
CA SER A 147 -2.90 16.69 2.07
C SER A 147 -2.59 17.99 1.32
N PRO A 148 -3.21 19.16 1.61
CA PRO A 148 -2.82 20.42 0.98
C PRO A 148 -1.35 20.81 1.25
N PHE A 149 -0.80 20.53 2.45
CA PHE A 149 0.61 20.81 2.75
C PHE A 149 1.53 19.92 1.92
N PHE A 150 1.19 18.64 1.79
CA PHE A 150 1.96 17.72 0.93
C PHE A 150 1.90 18.16 -0.52
N THR A 151 0.73 18.55 -1.01
CA THR A 151 0.55 19.07 -2.38
C THR A 151 1.38 20.32 -2.62
N GLU A 152 1.35 21.30 -1.72
CA GLU A 152 2.16 22.52 -1.85
C GLU A 152 3.66 22.21 -1.92
N ARG A 153 4.14 21.28 -1.08
CA ARG A 153 5.54 20.85 -1.09
C ARG A 153 5.91 20.07 -2.34
N ALA A 154 5.01 19.23 -2.85
CA ALA A 154 5.20 18.53 -4.12
C ALA A 154 5.29 19.50 -5.30
N ILE A 155 4.39 20.49 -5.37
CA ILE A 155 4.40 21.54 -6.38
C ILE A 155 5.67 22.41 -6.25
N GLN A 156 6.08 22.75 -5.03
CA GLN A 156 7.33 23.49 -4.78
C GLN A 156 8.56 22.69 -5.28
N PHE A 157 8.61 21.37 -5.00
CA PHE A 157 9.66 20.50 -5.52
C PHE A 157 9.74 20.57 -7.04
N LEU A 158 8.60 20.40 -7.74
CA LEU A 158 8.55 20.45 -9.21
C LEU A 158 9.01 21.81 -9.74
N LYS A 159 8.49 22.91 -9.20
CA LYS A 159 8.87 24.26 -9.64
C LYS A 159 10.36 24.54 -9.42
N SER A 160 10.87 24.27 -8.21
CA SER A 160 12.29 24.50 -7.90
C SER A 160 13.23 23.64 -8.74
N HIS A 161 12.80 22.42 -9.12
CA HIS A 161 13.56 21.56 -10.02
C HIS A 161 13.72 22.18 -11.42
N TYR A 162 12.65 22.75 -11.99
CA TYR A 162 12.66 23.33 -13.32
C TYR A 162 13.08 24.80 -13.37
N ASP A 163 13.08 25.52 -12.23
CA ASP A 163 13.60 26.89 -12.11
C ASP A 163 15.13 26.92 -11.97
N ASP A 164 15.77 25.80 -11.62
CA ASP A 164 17.24 25.68 -11.55
C ASP A 164 17.78 25.16 -12.90
N ASP A 165 18.57 25.99 -13.59
CA ASP A 165 19.13 25.65 -14.91
C ASP A 165 19.92 24.35 -14.97
N LYS A 166 20.51 23.90 -13.84
CA LYS A 166 21.24 22.63 -13.77
C LYS A 166 20.31 21.45 -13.58
N MET A 167 19.37 21.56 -12.62
CA MET A 167 18.43 20.50 -12.27
C MET A 167 17.37 20.29 -13.37
N ALA A 168 16.98 21.34 -14.10
CA ALA A 168 15.97 21.26 -15.16
C ALA A 168 16.31 20.24 -16.27
N HIS A 169 17.57 19.86 -16.42
CA HIS A 169 18.05 18.86 -17.37
C HIS A 169 18.22 17.46 -16.76
N GLU A 170 18.08 17.32 -15.44
CA GLU A 170 18.13 16.05 -14.74
C GLU A 170 16.72 15.44 -14.68
N PRO A 171 16.57 14.11 -14.66
CA PRO A 171 15.28 13.50 -14.35
C PRO A 171 14.97 13.64 -12.86
N PHE A 172 13.68 13.56 -12.50
CA PHE A 172 13.28 13.58 -11.09
C PHE A 172 12.49 12.33 -10.68
N PHE A 173 12.54 12.02 -9.40
CA PHE A 173 11.71 11.01 -8.74
C PHE A 173 11.06 11.64 -7.51
N LEU A 174 9.75 11.75 -7.50
CA LEU A 174 8.98 12.30 -6.39
C LEU A 174 7.93 11.31 -5.91
N VAL A 175 7.94 11.00 -4.61
CA VAL A 175 6.88 10.26 -3.93
C VAL A 175 6.04 11.24 -3.10
N VAL A 176 4.73 11.25 -3.35
CA VAL A 176 3.75 12.02 -2.55
C VAL A 176 2.90 11.04 -1.77
N GLY A 177 3.10 11.01 -0.45
CA GLY A 177 2.49 10.05 0.47
C GLY A 177 1.28 10.64 1.20
N TYR A 178 0.08 10.62 0.59
CA TYR A 178 -1.15 11.11 1.23
C TYR A 178 -1.69 10.15 2.29
N THR A 179 -2.36 10.70 3.31
CA THR A 179 -2.81 9.97 4.50
C THR A 179 -4.30 10.12 4.80
N ASP A 180 -5.03 10.98 4.13
CA ASP A 180 -6.41 11.36 4.51
C ASP A 180 -7.39 10.19 4.49
N THR A 181 -7.13 9.14 3.69
CA THR A 181 -7.88 7.88 3.66
C THR A 181 -7.58 6.94 4.83
N HIS A 182 -6.56 7.23 5.66
CA HIS A 182 -6.32 6.51 6.91
C HIS A 182 -7.27 7.00 8.03
N SER A 183 -7.78 6.09 8.82
CA SER A 183 -8.63 6.42 9.98
C SER A 183 -7.88 7.24 11.06
N PRO A 184 -8.55 8.12 11.82
CA PRO A 184 -9.94 8.51 11.73
C PRO A 184 -10.18 9.53 10.60
N HIS A 185 -11.29 9.40 9.87
CA HIS A 185 -11.65 10.30 8.76
C HIS A 185 -12.37 11.58 9.25
N THR A 186 -12.30 11.89 10.53
CA THR A 186 -12.92 13.06 11.16
C THR A 186 -12.23 14.34 10.70
N LEU A 187 -12.98 15.45 10.67
CA LEU A 187 -12.51 16.77 10.25
C LEU A 187 -12.20 16.89 8.74
N MET A 188 -12.76 15.99 7.92
CA MET A 188 -12.82 16.25 6.48
C MET A 188 -13.64 17.52 6.21
N PRO A 189 -13.32 18.29 5.15
CA PRO A 189 -14.05 19.51 4.82
C PRO A 189 -15.56 19.26 4.71
N ASP A 190 -16.37 20.10 5.36
CA ASP A 190 -17.82 19.93 5.43
C ASP A 190 -18.50 19.91 4.05
N ASP A 191 -18.00 20.69 3.11
CA ASP A 191 -18.44 20.70 1.72
C ASP A 191 -18.21 19.34 1.04
N MET A 192 -17.05 18.74 1.25
CA MET A 192 -16.70 17.43 0.71
C MET A 192 -17.57 16.32 1.33
N VAL A 193 -17.80 16.34 2.64
CA VAL A 193 -18.69 15.38 3.31
C VAL A 193 -20.15 15.55 2.86
N ALA A 194 -20.59 16.78 2.68
CA ALA A 194 -21.96 17.10 2.23
C ALA A 194 -22.28 16.54 0.84
N GLU A 195 -21.27 16.34 -0.01
CA GLU A 195 -21.42 15.72 -1.33
C GLU A 195 -21.93 14.27 -1.26
N TYR A 196 -21.72 13.59 -0.14
CA TYR A 196 -22.09 12.18 0.09
C TYR A 196 -23.31 12.02 1.02
N ARG A 197 -24.05 13.11 1.32
CA ARG A 197 -25.21 13.06 2.21
C ARG A 197 -26.29 12.10 1.72
N ASP A 198 -26.49 12.06 0.42
CA ASP A 198 -27.53 11.24 -0.23
C ASP A 198 -26.95 9.96 -0.88
N ALA A 199 -25.68 9.64 -0.61
CA ALA A 199 -25.04 8.43 -1.12
C ALA A 199 -25.66 7.18 -0.48
N THR A 200 -25.82 6.14 -1.27
CA THR A 200 -26.44 4.88 -0.82
C THR A 200 -25.42 3.81 -0.45
N PHE A 201 -24.13 4.03 -0.80
CA PHE A 201 -23.00 3.13 -0.52
C PHE A 201 -23.27 1.68 -1.01
N ARG A 202 -23.77 1.55 -2.24
CA ARG A 202 -24.21 0.25 -2.82
C ARG A 202 -23.09 -0.73 -3.01
N ASP A 203 -21.88 -0.25 -3.17
CA ASP A 203 -20.64 -1.00 -3.31
C ASP A 203 -20.15 -1.59 -1.99
N ILE A 204 -20.70 -1.15 -0.85
CA ILE A 204 -20.36 -1.68 0.47
C ILE A 204 -21.50 -2.58 0.97
N PRO A 205 -21.31 -3.90 1.04
CA PRO A 205 -22.31 -4.81 1.59
C PRO A 205 -22.63 -4.48 3.06
N ARG A 206 -23.92 -4.47 3.39
CA ARG A 206 -24.38 -4.33 4.77
C ARG A 206 -24.46 -5.70 5.42
N GLU A 207 -23.34 -6.20 5.90
CA GLU A 207 -23.21 -7.53 6.48
C GLU A 207 -22.61 -7.50 7.88
N LYS A 208 -22.80 -8.57 8.63
CA LYS A 208 -22.15 -8.76 9.92
C LYS A 208 -20.88 -9.57 9.76
N PHE A 209 -19.90 -9.31 10.62
CA PHE A 209 -18.64 -10.05 10.62
C PHE A 209 -18.87 -11.55 10.84
N SER A 210 -18.24 -12.37 10.01
CA SER A 210 -18.31 -13.84 10.13
C SER A 210 -17.28 -14.36 11.12
N LYS A 211 -17.71 -15.21 12.04
CA LYS A 211 -16.81 -15.86 13.02
C LYS A 211 -15.76 -16.77 12.42
N VAL A 212 -15.91 -17.15 11.15
CA VAL A 212 -14.91 -17.92 10.39
C VAL A 212 -13.57 -17.19 10.34
N HIS A 213 -13.59 -15.87 10.34
CA HIS A 213 -12.39 -15.03 10.24
C HIS A 213 -11.83 -14.60 11.61
N GLY A 214 -12.29 -15.19 12.70
CA GLY A 214 -11.82 -14.87 14.06
C GLY A 214 -12.59 -13.73 14.72
N ILE A 215 -11.87 -12.75 15.29
CA ILE A 215 -12.43 -11.65 16.07
C ILE A 215 -12.14 -10.32 15.38
N PRO A 216 -13.14 -9.50 15.04
CA PRO A 216 -12.90 -8.18 14.48
C PRO A 216 -12.48 -7.19 15.58
N LEU A 217 -11.47 -6.39 15.32
CA LEU A 217 -11.00 -5.33 16.23
C LEU A 217 -11.75 -4.02 16.00
N CYS A 218 -12.26 -3.80 14.80
CA CYS A 218 -13.04 -2.61 14.44
C CYS A 218 -14.28 -3.00 13.62
N PRO A 219 -15.31 -3.60 14.25
CA PRO A 219 -16.55 -3.97 13.58
C PRO A 219 -17.30 -2.72 13.09
N VAL A 220 -18.18 -2.92 12.11
CA VAL A 220 -19.16 -1.89 11.71
C VAL A 220 -20.06 -1.53 12.92
N TYR A 221 -20.50 -0.29 12.94
CA TYR A 221 -21.42 0.14 14.01
C TYR A 221 -22.81 -0.52 13.85
N ASP A 222 -23.42 -0.91 14.95
CA ASP A 222 -24.83 -1.35 14.97
C ASP A 222 -25.80 -0.17 14.76
N ASP A 223 -25.31 1.08 14.82
CA ASP A 223 -26.02 2.30 14.58
C ASP A 223 -25.84 2.73 13.11
N PRO A 224 -26.89 2.63 12.25
CA PRO A 224 -26.77 2.92 10.82
C PRO A 224 -26.39 4.38 10.51
N GLU A 225 -26.81 5.35 11.33
CA GLU A 225 -26.50 6.75 11.11
C GLU A 225 -25.00 7.04 11.34
N LYS A 226 -24.42 6.46 12.38
CA LYS A 226 -22.98 6.55 12.65
C LYS A 226 -22.17 5.86 11.57
N GLU A 227 -22.65 4.69 11.11
CA GLU A 227 -21.98 3.93 10.06
C GLU A 227 -22.02 4.68 8.72
N ASP A 228 -23.16 5.24 8.34
CA ASP A 228 -23.28 6.02 7.12
C ASP A 228 -22.48 7.33 7.21
N ARG A 229 -22.41 7.98 8.37
CA ARG A 229 -21.52 9.13 8.58
C ARG A 229 -20.06 8.78 8.38
N ARG A 230 -19.60 7.64 8.90
CA ARG A 230 -18.23 7.15 8.71
C ARG A 230 -17.91 6.89 7.24
N ARG A 231 -18.87 6.34 6.48
CA ARG A 231 -18.75 6.14 5.03
C ARG A 231 -18.66 7.45 4.28
N GLN A 232 -19.52 8.42 4.60
CA GLN A 232 -19.47 9.78 4.02
C GLN A 232 -18.09 10.42 4.21
N GLU A 233 -17.53 10.33 5.41
CA GLU A 233 -16.21 10.87 5.73
C GLU A 233 -15.09 10.16 4.96
N TYR A 234 -15.16 8.85 4.80
CA TYR A 234 -14.16 8.10 4.03
C TYR A 234 -14.23 8.41 2.52
N TYR A 235 -15.43 8.53 1.95
CA TYR A 235 -15.62 8.98 0.56
C TYR A 235 -15.11 10.41 0.37
N ALA A 236 -15.40 11.30 1.31
CA ALA A 236 -14.88 12.66 1.30
C ALA A 236 -13.36 12.72 1.37
N ALA A 237 -12.74 11.84 2.16
CA ALA A 237 -11.28 11.73 2.24
C ALA A 237 -10.67 11.34 0.88
N ALA A 238 -11.25 10.36 0.19
CA ALA A 238 -10.80 9.97 -1.15
C ALA A 238 -10.94 11.12 -2.16
N SER A 239 -12.09 11.84 -2.16
CA SER A 239 -12.29 12.99 -3.03
C SER A 239 -11.37 14.18 -2.69
N THR A 240 -11.01 14.33 -1.41
CA THR A 240 -10.02 15.33 -0.99
C THR A 240 -8.65 15.03 -1.56
N ILE A 241 -8.19 13.78 -1.46
CA ILE A 241 -6.94 13.34 -2.10
C ILE A 241 -7.02 13.52 -3.63
N ASP A 242 -8.13 13.16 -4.25
CA ASP A 242 -8.31 13.32 -5.70
C ASP A 242 -8.14 14.76 -6.15
N ARG A 243 -8.72 15.71 -5.42
CA ARG A 243 -8.53 17.14 -5.67
C ARG A 243 -7.05 17.54 -5.58
N GLU A 244 -6.35 17.06 -4.58
CA GLU A 244 -4.94 17.38 -4.37
C GLU A 244 -4.04 16.72 -5.44
N VAL A 245 -4.37 15.51 -5.88
CA VAL A 245 -3.73 14.86 -7.06
C VAL A 245 -3.91 15.74 -8.30
N GLY A 246 -5.13 16.25 -8.53
CA GLY A 246 -5.42 17.17 -9.65
C GLY A 246 -4.50 18.39 -9.67
N ARG A 247 -4.26 19.03 -8.53
CA ARG A 247 -3.35 20.18 -8.41
C ARG A 247 -1.91 19.87 -8.80
N VAL A 248 -1.40 18.67 -8.44
CA VAL A 248 -0.05 18.25 -8.85
C VAL A 248 0.00 17.95 -10.35
N LEU A 249 -1.04 17.33 -10.92
CA LEU A 249 -1.13 17.10 -12.36
C LEU A 249 -1.17 18.43 -13.14
N GLU A 250 -1.94 19.40 -12.69
CA GLU A 250 -1.99 20.75 -13.27
C GLU A 250 -0.64 21.46 -13.20
N ALA A 251 0.13 21.27 -12.11
CA ALA A 251 1.48 21.80 -12.02
C ALA A 251 2.42 21.16 -13.07
N LEU A 252 2.37 19.84 -13.26
CA LEU A 252 3.14 19.14 -14.31
C LEU A 252 2.75 19.63 -15.72
N GLU A 253 1.46 19.87 -15.97
CA GLU A 253 1.00 20.43 -17.25
C GLU A 253 1.51 21.85 -17.48
N SER A 254 1.42 22.70 -16.46
CA SER A 254 1.89 24.10 -16.57
C SER A 254 3.40 24.20 -16.80
N LEU A 255 4.16 23.19 -16.36
CA LEU A 255 5.59 23.04 -16.62
C LEU A 255 5.89 22.36 -17.96
N GLY A 256 4.87 21.90 -18.70
CA GLY A 256 5.06 21.17 -19.97
C GLY A 256 5.65 19.78 -19.81
N GLN A 257 5.55 19.15 -18.64
CA GLN A 257 6.26 17.91 -18.30
C GLN A 257 5.38 16.65 -18.31
N MET A 258 4.08 16.78 -18.56
CA MET A 258 3.17 15.61 -18.54
C MET A 258 3.56 14.50 -19.50
N GLU A 259 4.00 14.84 -20.72
CA GLU A 259 4.42 13.85 -21.72
C GLU A 259 5.63 13.04 -21.28
N ASN A 260 6.58 13.68 -20.58
CA ASN A 260 7.85 13.07 -20.17
C ASN A 260 7.85 12.61 -18.71
N THR A 261 6.69 12.52 -18.07
CA THR A 261 6.58 12.08 -16.67
C THR A 261 5.75 10.80 -16.60
N ILE A 262 6.34 9.76 -15.96
CA ILE A 262 5.57 8.59 -15.52
C ILE A 262 4.80 8.97 -14.26
N VAL A 263 3.48 8.97 -14.36
CA VAL A 263 2.58 9.25 -13.23
C VAL A 263 1.99 7.93 -12.74
N VAL A 264 2.21 7.63 -11.47
CA VAL A 264 1.66 6.44 -10.80
C VAL A 264 0.74 6.88 -9.68
N TYR A 265 -0.45 6.30 -9.62
CA TYR A 265 -1.34 6.36 -8.46
C TYR A 265 -1.49 4.96 -7.89
N THR A 266 -1.20 4.77 -6.61
CA THR A 266 -1.39 3.51 -5.88
C THR A 266 -1.56 3.75 -4.38
N SER A 267 -1.89 2.69 -3.64
CA SER A 267 -1.94 2.68 -2.18
C SER A 267 -0.94 1.65 -1.62
N ASP A 268 -0.54 1.81 -0.37
CA ASP A 268 0.29 0.83 0.32
C ASP A 268 -0.46 -0.50 0.57
N HIS A 269 -1.74 -0.44 0.91
CA HIS A 269 -2.64 -1.60 1.00
C HIS A 269 -4.09 -1.16 0.79
N GLY A 270 -5.02 -2.10 0.84
CA GLY A 270 -6.44 -1.83 0.77
C GLY A 270 -7.05 -1.53 2.14
N LEU A 271 -8.38 -1.38 2.17
CA LEU A 271 -9.18 -1.20 3.38
C LEU A 271 -10.53 -1.91 3.20
N ASN A 272 -11.02 -2.57 4.26
CA ASN A 272 -12.33 -3.21 4.21
C ASN A 272 -13.48 -2.19 4.16
N GLY A 273 -13.40 -1.10 4.92
CA GLY A 273 -14.35 0.02 4.80
C GLY A 273 -15.82 -0.34 5.00
N GLY A 274 -16.10 -1.42 5.75
CA GLY A 274 -17.42 -1.97 5.96
C GLY A 274 -17.67 -3.34 5.29
N HIS A 275 -16.85 -3.73 4.31
CA HIS A 275 -16.85 -5.09 3.78
C HIS A 275 -16.51 -6.09 4.90
N HIS A 276 -17.03 -7.30 4.80
CA HIS A 276 -16.92 -8.34 5.83
C HIS A 276 -17.48 -7.91 7.21
N GLY A 277 -18.23 -6.82 7.31
CA GLY A 277 -18.75 -6.29 8.56
C GLY A 277 -17.71 -5.64 9.46
N MET A 278 -16.61 -5.16 8.88
CA MET A 278 -15.51 -4.51 9.61
C MET A 278 -14.89 -3.35 8.82
N TRP A 279 -14.13 -2.49 9.51
CA TRP A 279 -13.46 -1.34 8.89
C TRP A 279 -11.99 -1.64 8.61
N GLU A 280 -11.14 -1.84 9.34
CA GLU A 280 -9.69 -1.92 9.19
C GLU A 280 -9.21 -2.83 8.04
N LYS A 281 -7.93 -3.00 7.93
CA LYS A 281 -7.15 -3.80 6.98
C LYS A 281 -6.66 -5.12 7.61
N GLY A 282 -5.51 -5.64 7.21
CA GLY A 282 -4.98 -6.92 7.68
C GLY A 282 -4.86 -7.05 9.20
N ASN A 283 -4.56 -5.96 9.91
CA ASN A 283 -4.50 -5.91 11.37
C ASN A 283 -5.87 -5.71 12.05
N GLY A 284 -6.94 -5.64 11.30
CA GLY A 284 -8.29 -5.42 11.83
C GLY A 284 -8.95 -6.66 12.43
N THR A 285 -8.27 -7.81 12.44
CA THR A 285 -8.79 -9.07 13.01
C THR A 285 -7.74 -9.84 13.79
N ILE A 286 -8.19 -10.73 14.67
CA ILE A 286 -7.37 -11.75 15.33
C ILE A 286 -7.93 -13.13 14.91
N PRO A 287 -7.15 -13.94 14.16
CA PRO A 287 -5.83 -13.66 13.56
C PRO A 287 -5.90 -12.60 12.45
N GLN A 288 -4.75 -12.10 12.02
CA GLN A 288 -4.64 -11.14 10.91
C GLN A 288 -5.28 -11.68 9.63
N ASN A 289 -5.94 -10.80 8.85
CA ASN A 289 -6.63 -11.19 7.64
C ASN A 289 -5.88 -10.85 6.35
N PHE A 290 -6.32 -11.49 5.25
CA PHE A 290 -5.89 -11.24 3.87
C PHE A 290 -7.11 -11.14 2.94
N PHE A 291 -8.18 -10.48 3.40
CA PHE A 291 -9.36 -10.25 2.55
C PHE A 291 -8.99 -9.54 1.27
N GLU A 292 -9.73 -9.77 0.19
CA GLU A 292 -9.46 -9.10 -1.08
C GLU A 292 -9.42 -7.58 -0.89
N GLU A 293 -10.30 -7.02 -0.09
CA GLU A 293 -10.36 -5.59 0.21
C GLU A 293 -9.15 -5.09 1.02
N SER A 294 -8.51 -5.95 1.81
CA SER A 294 -7.27 -5.61 2.53
C SER A 294 -6.02 -5.68 1.66
N ILE A 295 -5.99 -6.61 0.68
CA ILE A 295 -4.78 -6.87 -0.11
C ILE A 295 -4.77 -6.21 -1.49
N ARG A 296 -5.94 -5.84 -2.05
CA ARG A 296 -6.02 -5.15 -3.34
C ARG A 296 -5.78 -3.66 -3.18
N THR A 297 -4.90 -3.13 -4.02
CA THR A 297 -4.60 -1.70 -4.09
C THR A 297 -5.09 -1.11 -5.41
N PRO A 298 -5.54 0.15 -5.44
CA PRO A 298 -5.66 0.85 -6.69
C PRO A 298 -4.28 0.97 -7.34
N CYS A 299 -4.21 0.87 -8.66
CA CYS A 299 -2.98 1.11 -9.40
C CYS A 299 -3.29 1.58 -10.82
N ALA A 300 -2.92 2.81 -11.12
CA ALA A 300 -3.02 3.39 -12.45
C ALA A 300 -1.68 4.01 -12.82
N ILE A 301 -1.22 3.80 -14.07
CA ILE A 301 0.08 4.26 -14.55
C ILE A 301 -0.08 4.91 -15.92
N ALA A 302 0.28 6.19 -16.00
CA ALA A 302 0.29 6.96 -17.26
C ALA A 302 1.70 7.46 -17.58
N TRP A 303 2.11 7.33 -18.82
CA TRP A 303 3.36 7.89 -19.36
C TRP A 303 3.26 8.04 -20.88
N PRO A 304 2.63 9.11 -21.39
CA PRO A 304 2.35 9.24 -22.79
C PRO A 304 3.64 9.20 -23.66
N GLY A 305 4.66 9.99 -23.35
CA GLY A 305 5.93 10.02 -24.07
C GLY A 305 6.77 8.74 -23.91
N GLY A 306 6.52 7.93 -22.89
CA GLY A 306 7.18 6.64 -22.66
C GLY A 306 6.52 5.46 -23.36
N GLY A 307 5.44 5.70 -24.11
CA GLY A 307 4.73 4.67 -24.88
C GLY A 307 3.82 3.77 -24.04
N VAL A 308 3.41 4.21 -22.86
CA VAL A 308 2.34 3.55 -22.08
C VAL A 308 1.01 3.73 -22.79
N VAL A 309 0.27 2.63 -23.01
CA VAL A 309 -0.97 2.63 -23.76
C VAL A 309 -2.09 3.32 -22.98
N SER A 310 -2.77 4.28 -23.61
CA SER A 310 -3.90 4.97 -22.97
C SER A 310 -5.17 4.12 -22.97
N GLY A 311 -5.90 4.15 -21.84
CA GLY A 311 -7.22 3.52 -21.72
C GLY A 311 -7.19 1.98 -21.70
N LEU A 312 -6.06 1.37 -21.42
CA LEU A 312 -5.92 -0.08 -21.27
C LEU A 312 -6.26 -0.50 -19.83
N ALA A 313 -7.05 -1.54 -19.66
CA ALA A 313 -7.17 -2.28 -18.40
C ALA A 313 -6.37 -3.58 -18.51
N SER A 314 -5.54 -3.85 -17.51
CA SER A 314 -4.71 -5.06 -17.43
C SER A 314 -5.03 -5.84 -16.17
N ASP A 315 -5.22 -7.15 -16.31
CA ASP A 315 -5.57 -8.07 -15.24
C ASP A 315 -4.38 -8.94 -14.76
N ILE A 316 -3.17 -8.69 -15.26
CA ILE A 316 -1.98 -9.39 -14.75
C ILE A 316 -1.79 -9.06 -13.26
N PRO A 317 -1.52 -10.05 -12.40
CA PRO A 317 -1.28 -9.79 -10.99
C PRO A 317 0.09 -9.14 -10.78
N VAL A 318 0.08 -7.94 -10.19
CA VAL A 318 1.28 -7.17 -9.86
C VAL A 318 1.28 -6.77 -8.38
N ASN A 319 2.46 -6.49 -7.83
CA ASN A 319 2.59 -6.01 -6.46
C ASN A 319 3.67 -4.91 -6.33
N HIS A 320 3.92 -4.44 -5.12
CA HIS A 320 4.88 -3.37 -4.84
C HIS A 320 6.32 -3.70 -5.25
N CYS A 321 6.73 -4.97 -5.17
CA CYS A 321 8.05 -5.38 -5.63
C CYS A 321 8.17 -5.30 -7.16
N ASP A 322 7.09 -5.59 -7.89
CA ASP A 322 7.05 -5.41 -9.36
C ASP A 322 7.07 -3.94 -9.74
N LEU A 323 6.34 -3.10 -9.00
CA LEU A 323 6.35 -1.66 -9.23
C LEU A 323 7.75 -1.07 -9.02
N PHE A 324 8.47 -1.51 -7.97
CA PHE A 324 9.87 -1.15 -7.75
C PHE A 324 10.74 -1.44 -8.97
N VAL A 325 10.69 -2.68 -9.48
CA VAL A 325 11.48 -3.08 -10.66
C VAL A 325 11.03 -2.34 -11.93
N THR A 326 9.71 -2.15 -12.09
CA THR A 326 9.14 -1.46 -13.26
C THR A 326 9.56 0.01 -13.33
N LEU A 327 9.61 0.71 -12.20
CA LEU A 327 10.06 2.10 -12.15
C LEU A 327 11.56 2.22 -12.46
N LEU A 328 12.39 1.31 -11.95
CA LEU A 328 13.82 1.26 -12.27
C LEU A 328 14.06 0.93 -13.74
N ASP A 329 13.29 0.02 -14.33
CA ASP A 329 13.34 -0.31 -15.75
C ASP A 329 12.94 0.88 -16.62
N ALA A 330 11.83 1.55 -16.26
CA ALA A 330 11.39 2.76 -16.95
C ALA A 330 12.40 3.91 -16.87
N ALA A 331 13.13 4.01 -15.77
CA ALA A 331 14.18 4.99 -15.54
C ALA A 331 15.53 4.63 -16.19
N GLY A 332 15.70 3.41 -16.74
CA GLY A 332 16.99 2.91 -17.19
C GLY A 332 18.00 2.73 -16.03
N ALA A 333 17.50 2.55 -14.82
CA ALA A 333 18.26 2.48 -13.56
C ALA A 333 18.20 1.09 -12.90
N LEU A 334 17.97 0.04 -13.70
CA LEU A 334 18.04 -1.34 -13.18
C LEU A 334 19.42 -1.58 -12.56
N PRO A 335 19.47 -2.22 -11.38
CA PRO A 335 20.72 -2.52 -10.72
C PRO A 335 21.60 -3.46 -11.58
N ASP A 336 22.90 -3.34 -11.45
CA ASP A 336 23.83 -4.30 -12.04
C ASP A 336 23.67 -5.70 -11.44
N GLU A 337 24.37 -6.71 -11.97
CA GLU A 337 24.25 -8.10 -11.52
C GLU A 337 24.57 -8.28 -10.03
N GLN A 338 25.57 -7.56 -9.52
CA GLN A 338 25.98 -7.62 -8.11
C GLN A 338 24.91 -7.05 -7.19
N ASP A 339 24.42 -5.86 -7.52
CA ASP A 339 23.35 -5.19 -6.75
C ASP A 339 22.01 -5.91 -6.88
N ALA A 340 21.68 -6.42 -8.06
CA ALA A 340 20.49 -7.24 -8.28
C ALA A 340 20.51 -8.51 -7.41
N HIS A 341 21.66 -9.18 -7.32
CA HIS A 341 21.83 -10.33 -6.44
C HIS A 341 21.71 -9.95 -4.95
N ARG A 342 22.26 -8.80 -4.54
CA ARG A 342 22.19 -8.29 -3.17
C ARG A 342 20.77 -7.91 -2.77
N ILE A 343 20.03 -7.24 -3.66
CA ILE A 343 18.63 -6.86 -3.44
C ILE A 343 17.77 -8.13 -3.43
N ASN A 344 18.00 -9.06 -4.34
CA ASN A 344 17.22 -10.30 -4.48
C ASN A 344 15.71 -10.02 -4.49
N SER A 345 15.26 -9.07 -5.32
CA SER A 345 13.84 -8.74 -5.44
C SER A 345 13.06 -9.90 -6.06
N PRO A 346 11.87 -10.25 -5.53
CA PRO A 346 10.94 -11.15 -6.21
C PRO A 346 10.18 -10.47 -7.35
N GLY A 347 10.28 -9.16 -7.48
CA GLY A 347 9.57 -8.36 -8.48
C GLY A 347 10.10 -8.54 -9.90
N CYS A 348 9.21 -8.35 -10.85
CA CYS A 348 9.49 -8.34 -12.28
C CYS A 348 8.96 -7.05 -12.91
N SER A 349 9.69 -6.51 -13.92
CA SER A 349 9.18 -5.35 -14.67
C SER A 349 7.98 -5.73 -15.52
N TYR A 350 6.88 -5.02 -15.34
CA TYR A 350 5.72 -5.11 -16.20
C TYR A 350 5.62 -3.94 -17.22
N LEU A 351 6.70 -3.17 -17.37
CA LEU A 351 6.77 -2.09 -18.36
C LEU A 351 6.42 -2.53 -19.80
N PRO A 352 6.81 -3.74 -20.27
CA PRO A 352 6.38 -4.22 -21.59
C PRO A 352 4.87 -4.35 -21.72
N TYR A 353 4.14 -4.74 -20.66
CA TYR A 353 2.67 -4.80 -20.67
C TYR A 353 2.04 -3.42 -20.71
N LEU A 354 2.59 -2.46 -19.96
CA LEU A 354 2.16 -1.06 -20.02
C LEU A 354 2.29 -0.49 -21.43
N ARG A 355 3.24 -1.00 -22.22
CA ARG A 355 3.47 -0.65 -23.63
C ARG A 355 2.70 -1.52 -24.63
N GLY A 356 1.73 -2.29 -24.16
CA GLY A 356 0.87 -3.13 -24.99
C GLY A 356 1.54 -4.38 -25.57
N LYS A 357 2.72 -4.78 -25.07
CA LYS A 357 3.37 -6.03 -25.49
C LYS A 357 2.78 -7.20 -24.69
N SER A 358 2.43 -8.29 -25.40
CA SER A 358 2.02 -9.54 -24.76
C SER A 358 3.24 -10.25 -24.19
N GLN A 359 3.14 -10.69 -22.93
CA GLN A 359 4.09 -11.62 -22.32
C GLN A 359 3.34 -12.90 -21.95
N SER A 360 3.66 -14.00 -22.59
CA SER A 360 2.98 -15.29 -22.43
C SER A 360 3.33 -15.99 -21.10
N GLU A 361 4.26 -15.47 -20.32
CA GLU A 361 4.82 -16.16 -19.14
C GLU A 361 4.77 -15.30 -17.85
N TRP A 362 3.80 -14.36 -17.73
CA TRP A 362 3.64 -13.67 -16.47
C TRP A 362 3.13 -14.62 -15.40
N ARG A 363 3.64 -14.45 -14.15
CA ARG A 363 3.21 -15.30 -13.03
C ARG A 363 1.74 -15.06 -12.68
N ASP A 364 1.06 -16.13 -12.25
CA ASP A 364 -0.33 -16.05 -11.76
C ASP A 364 -0.39 -15.96 -10.22
N ASP A 365 0.73 -16.23 -9.54
CA ASP A 365 0.78 -16.24 -8.08
C ASP A 365 0.78 -14.82 -7.51
N VAL A 366 -0.15 -14.58 -6.59
CA VAL A 366 -0.13 -13.44 -5.66
C VAL A 366 0.35 -13.94 -4.30
N ILE A 367 1.41 -13.35 -3.79
CA ILE A 367 2.01 -13.72 -2.49
C ILE A 367 1.93 -12.52 -1.55
N CYS A 368 1.39 -12.75 -0.35
CA CYS A 368 1.43 -11.79 0.75
C CYS A 368 1.99 -12.47 2.00
N GLU A 369 2.61 -11.68 2.88
CA GLU A 369 3.09 -12.12 4.17
C GLU A 369 2.71 -11.08 5.22
N TYR A 370 2.13 -11.51 6.35
CA TYR A 370 1.88 -10.63 7.48
C TYR A 370 2.21 -11.36 8.78
N GLY A 371 3.29 -10.93 9.42
CA GLY A 371 3.80 -11.57 10.63
C GLY A 371 4.02 -13.07 10.45
N ASN A 372 3.35 -13.88 11.29
CA ASN A 372 3.40 -15.34 11.25
C ASN A 372 2.36 -15.99 10.32
N ALA A 373 1.92 -15.27 9.29
CA ALA A 373 1.01 -15.83 8.29
C ALA A 373 1.50 -15.52 6.87
N ARG A 374 1.30 -16.48 5.98
CA ARG A 374 1.65 -16.39 4.56
C ARG A 374 0.46 -16.75 3.70
N MET A 375 0.21 -16.00 2.68
CA MET A 375 -0.88 -16.19 1.74
C MET A 375 -0.35 -16.38 0.33
N ILE A 376 -0.94 -17.33 -0.38
CA ILE A 376 -0.84 -17.48 -1.83
C ILE A 376 -2.23 -17.54 -2.44
N LYS A 377 -2.43 -16.77 -3.51
CA LYS A 377 -3.63 -16.82 -4.34
C LYS A 377 -3.24 -17.23 -5.75
N ASN A 378 -3.96 -18.20 -6.32
CA ASN A 378 -3.74 -18.72 -7.66
C ASN A 378 -4.96 -19.52 -8.15
N ASP A 379 -5.21 -19.53 -9.47
CA ASP A 379 -6.26 -20.33 -10.12
C ASP A 379 -7.68 -20.20 -9.51
N GLY A 380 -7.94 -19.08 -8.85
CA GLY A 380 -9.20 -18.81 -8.16
C GLY A 380 -9.25 -19.34 -6.73
N TYR A 381 -8.16 -19.91 -6.22
CA TYR A 381 -8.05 -20.30 -4.81
C TYR A 381 -7.16 -19.31 -4.04
N LYS A 382 -7.46 -19.15 -2.75
CA LYS A 382 -6.62 -18.42 -1.78
C LYS A 382 -6.31 -19.35 -0.61
N LEU A 383 -5.02 -19.63 -0.39
CA LEU A 383 -4.52 -20.41 0.74
C LEU A 383 -3.81 -19.49 1.72
N ILE A 384 -4.16 -19.58 3.00
CA ILE A 384 -3.49 -18.88 4.09
C ILE A 384 -2.91 -19.92 5.05
N LEU A 385 -1.58 -19.93 5.18
CA LEU A 385 -0.88 -20.76 6.16
C LEU A 385 -0.52 -19.90 7.35
N ARG A 386 -0.92 -20.37 8.54
CA ARG A 386 -0.66 -19.72 9.83
C ARG A 386 0.32 -20.54 10.63
N TYR A 387 1.33 -19.88 11.17
CA TYR A 387 2.39 -20.52 11.94
C TYR A 387 2.24 -20.18 13.42
N PRO A 388 2.60 -21.12 14.32
CA PRO A 388 2.48 -20.91 15.76
C PRO A 388 3.27 -19.67 16.22
N TYR A 389 2.70 -18.92 17.16
CA TYR A 389 3.41 -17.88 17.89
C TYR A 389 3.26 -18.09 19.40
N ARG A 390 4.35 -18.42 20.08
CA ARG A 390 4.39 -18.70 21.54
C ARG A 390 3.26 -19.63 22.02
N GLY A 391 3.00 -20.68 21.24
CA GLY A 391 1.97 -21.68 21.55
C GLY A 391 0.52 -21.25 21.30
N VAL A 392 0.30 -20.12 20.66
CA VAL A 392 -0.99 -19.75 20.05
C VAL A 392 -0.99 -20.22 18.60
N ASN A 393 -2.02 -20.97 18.23
CA ASN A 393 -2.24 -21.48 16.89
C ASN A 393 -3.61 -21.05 16.39
N PHE A 394 -3.67 -20.72 15.11
CA PHE A 394 -4.92 -20.52 14.38
C PHE A 394 -5.03 -21.51 13.24
N PRO A 395 -6.24 -21.89 12.80
CA PRO A 395 -6.42 -22.78 11.67
C PRO A 395 -5.89 -22.13 10.39
N ASN A 396 -5.38 -22.98 9.48
CA ASN A 396 -5.12 -22.58 8.11
C ASN A 396 -6.44 -22.37 7.36
N GLU A 397 -6.38 -21.65 6.26
CA GLU A 397 -7.58 -21.30 5.52
C GLU A 397 -7.39 -21.56 4.03
N LEU A 398 -8.45 -22.06 3.38
CA LEU A 398 -8.55 -22.18 1.92
C LEU A 398 -9.91 -21.64 1.48
N TYR A 399 -9.91 -20.76 0.49
CA TYR A 399 -11.11 -20.23 -0.13
C TYR A 399 -11.12 -20.49 -1.63
N ASP A 400 -12.30 -20.83 -2.17
CA ASP A 400 -12.58 -20.89 -3.60
C ASP A 400 -13.20 -19.55 -4.02
N LEU A 401 -12.40 -18.63 -4.51
CA LEU A 401 -12.83 -17.25 -4.82
C LEU A 401 -13.79 -17.18 -6.03
N LYS A 402 -13.89 -18.24 -6.84
CA LYS A 402 -14.87 -18.32 -7.93
C LYS A 402 -16.27 -18.68 -7.42
N ALA A 403 -16.34 -19.61 -6.47
CA ALA A 403 -17.59 -20.05 -5.87
C ALA A 403 -18.00 -19.18 -4.68
N ASP A 404 -17.02 -18.66 -3.93
CA ASP A 404 -17.18 -17.86 -2.73
C ASP A 404 -16.26 -16.62 -2.76
N PRO A 405 -16.59 -15.61 -3.60
CA PRO A 405 -15.77 -14.38 -3.69
C PRO A 405 -15.77 -13.56 -2.42
N ARG A 406 -16.63 -13.89 -1.46
CA ARG A 406 -16.73 -13.24 -0.16
C ARG A 406 -15.96 -13.97 0.95
N GLU A 407 -15.23 -15.03 0.63
CA GLU A 407 -14.37 -15.75 1.57
C GLU A 407 -15.11 -16.20 2.87
N THR A 408 -16.36 -16.63 2.73
CA THR A 408 -17.25 -16.96 3.87
C THR A 408 -17.11 -18.39 4.36
N THR A 409 -16.49 -19.27 3.57
CA THR A 409 -16.40 -20.71 3.84
C THR A 409 -14.96 -21.20 3.76
N ASN A 410 -14.37 -21.53 4.92
CA ASN A 410 -13.04 -22.13 4.96
C ASN A 410 -13.10 -23.60 4.55
N LEU A 411 -12.41 -23.94 3.45
CA LEU A 411 -12.37 -25.26 2.82
C LEU A 411 -11.12 -26.08 3.19
N TYR A 412 -10.28 -25.59 4.09
CA TYR A 412 -8.96 -26.19 4.36
C TYR A 412 -9.06 -27.63 4.87
N GLU A 413 -10.05 -27.94 5.70
CA GLU A 413 -10.24 -29.29 6.26
C GLU A 413 -11.03 -30.24 5.33
N GLU A 414 -11.50 -29.76 4.17
CA GLU A 414 -12.26 -30.57 3.22
C GLU A 414 -11.34 -31.50 2.41
N PRO A 415 -11.45 -32.83 2.51
CA PRO A 415 -10.50 -33.79 1.89
C PRO A 415 -10.37 -33.65 0.37
N ARG A 416 -11.41 -33.21 -0.32
CA ARG A 416 -11.44 -33.03 -1.78
C ARG A 416 -10.45 -31.94 -2.27
N TYR A 417 -10.06 -31.00 -1.42
CA TYR A 417 -9.11 -29.95 -1.76
C TYR A 417 -7.64 -30.28 -1.38
N GLY A 418 -7.36 -31.44 -0.81
CA GLY A 418 -6.03 -31.84 -0.38
C GLY A 418 -4.95 -31.77 -1.47
N LYS A 419 -5.30 -31.95 -2.75
CA LYS A 419 -4.37 -31.78 -3.88
C LYS A 419 -4.04 -30.30 -4.10
N VAL A 420 -5.05 -29.43 -4.09
CA VAL A 420 -4.91 -27.98 -4.26
C VAL A 420 -4.04 -27.41 -3.13
N ILE A 421 -4.35 -27.76 -1.88
CA ILE A 421 -3.60 -27.31 -0.70
C ILE A 421 -2.12 -27.69 -0.83
N ARG A 422 -1.80 -28.94 -1.17
CA ARG A 422 -0.40 -29.38 -1.34
C ARG A 422 0.33 -28.58 -2.42
N GLN A 423 -0.26 -28.42 -3.60
CA GLN A 423 0.36 -27.69 -4.71
C GLN A 423 0.61 -26.22 -4.35
N MET A 424 -0.36 -25.55 -3.74
CA MET A 424 -0.20 -24.15 -3.32
C MET A 424 0.84 -24.03 -2.19
N THR A 425 0.85 -24.95 -1.24
CA THR A 425 1.87 -25.00 -0.16
C THR A 425 3.28 -25.17 -0.71
N GLU A 426 3.48 -26.08 -1.68
CA GLU A 426 4.78 -26.31 -2.32
C GLU A 426 5.27 -25.04 -3.05
N ARG A 427 4.37 -24.36 -3.79
CA ARG A 427 4.68 -23.08 -4.47
C ARG A 427 5.06 -21.99 -3.46
N LEU A 428 4.27 -21.84 -2.40
CA LEU A 428 4.52 -20.86 -1.35
C LEU A 428 5.86 -21.10 -0.64
N ASN A 429 6.15 -22.35 -0.29
CA ASN A 429 7.41 -22.73 0.34
C ASN A 429 8.62 -22.52 -0.59
N SER A 430 8.46 -22.85 -1.88
CA SER A 430 9.49 -22.58 -2.90
C SER A 430 9.78 -21.09 -3.04
N TYR A 431 8.75 -20.25 -3.01
CA TYR A 431 8.91 -18.79 -3.04
C TYR A 431 9.70 -18.29 -1.83
N PHE A 432 9.30 -18.64 -0.61
CA PHE A 432 9.98 -18.16 0.60
C PHE A 432 11.35 -18.80 0.84
N SER A 433 11.65 -19.94 0.20
CA SER A 433 13.02 -20.49 0.22
C SER A 433 14.02 -19.57 -0.51
N LYS A 434 13.57 -18.79 -1.49
CA LYS A 434 14.37 -17.83 -2.25
C LYS A 434 14.34 -16.42 -1.65
N TYR A 435 13.18 -16.01 -1.14
CA TYR A 435 12.88 -14.63 -0.79
C TYR A 435 12.63 -14.46 0.71
N SER A 436 13.46 -15.12 1.54
CA SER A 436 13.53 -14.87 2.97
C SER A 436 14.98 -14.87 3.46
N ILE A 437 15.22 -14.09 4.51
CA ILE A 437 16.50 -14.05 5.22
C ILE A 437 16.26 -14.61 6.63
N PRO A 438 17.06 -15.58 7.11
CA PRO A 438 16.81 -16.22 8.41
C PRO A 438 16.63 -15.23 9.56
N ALA A 439 17.42 -14.14 9.58
CA ALA A 439 17.34 -13.10 10.60
C ALA A 439 16.07 -12.25 10.53
N HIS A 440 15.34 -12.24 9.41
CA HIS A 440 14.15 -11.41 9.17
C HIS A 440 12.90 -12.25 8.92
N ASN A 441 12.99 -13.57 9.07
CA ASN A 441 11.90 -14.47 8.69
C ASN A 441 10.70 -14.35 9.65
N GLY A 442 9.51 -14.08 9.10
CA GLY A 442 8.26 -13.98 9.86
C GLY A 442 7.86 -15.23 10.63
N LEU A 443 8.47 -16.39 10.32
CA LEU A 443 8.29 -17.61 11.12
C LEU A 443 8.96 -17.53 12.50
N HIS A 444 9.79 -16.54 12.76
CA HIS A 444 10.57 -16.33 13.98
C HIS A 444 10.33 -14.96 14.59
N LEU A 445 9.06 -14.52 14.64
CA LEU A 445 8.67 -13.20 15.16
C LEU A 445 9.11 -12.95 16.61
N GLU A 446 9.22 -14.00 17.42
CA GLU A 446 9.67 -13.89 18.81
C GLU A 446 11.12 -13.40 18.96
N THR A 447 11.91 -13.48 17.89
CA THR A 447 13.31 -13.00 17.84
C THR A 447 13.44 -11.66 17.12
N GLN A 448 12.35 -11.16 16.52
CA GLN A 448 12.34 -9.88 15.82
C GLN A 448 12.15 -8.71 16.80
N PRO A 449 12.64 -7.52 16.46
CA PRO A 449 12.30 -6.32 17.20
C PRO A 449 10.79 -6.10 17.21
N MET A 450 10.26 -5.69 18.37
CA MET A 450 8.85 -5.34 18.49
C MET A 450 8.58 -4.01 17.76
N MET A 451 7.65 -4.03 16.81
CA MET A 451 7.24 -2.88 16.01
C MET A 451 6.12 -2.11 16.69
N THR A 452 5.13 -2.86 17.19
CA THR A 452 3.97 -2.35 17.94
C THR A 452 3.54 -3.40 18.97
N PRO A 453 3.00 -2.97 20.15
CA PRO A 453 2.40 -3.88 21.12
C PRO A 453 1.02 -4.42 20.69
N ASP A 454 0.43 -3.85 19.62
CA ASP A 454 -0.92 -4.15 19.15
C ASP A 454 -0.93 -5.09 17.93
N SER A 455 0.16 -5.78 17.69
CA SER A 455 0.24 -6.82 16.64
C SER A 455 -0.81 -7.92 16.87
N PRO A 456 -1.50 -8.41 15.83
CA PRO A 456 -2.56 -9.43 15.98
C PRO A 456 -2.12 -10.69 16.75
N TRP A 457 -0.86 -11.12 16.57
CA TRP A 457 -0.31 -12.27 17.31
C TRP A 457 -0.02 -11.97 18.78
N LEU A 458 0.27 -10.70 19.15
CA LEU A 458 0.40 -10.27 20.56
C LEU A 458 -0.97 -10.11 21.21
N GLU A 459 -1.94 -9.55 20.52
CA GLU A 459 -3.34 -9.49 20.97
C GLU A 459 -3.91 -10.90 21.23
N ALA A 460 -3.60 -11.86 20.35
CA ALA A 460 -3.99 -13.25 20.54
C ALA A 460 -3.41 -13.87 21.83
N LEU A 461 -2.16 -13.52 22.19
CA LEU A 461 -1.58 -13.94 23.48
C LEU A 461 -2.31 -13.33 24.68
N LYS A 462 -2.68 -12.04 24.60
CA LYS A 462 -3.45 -11.35 25.66
C LYS A 462 -4.81 -12.04 25.87
N LEU A 463 -5.51 -12.39 24.78
CA LEU A 463 -6.77 -13.13 24.84
C LEU A 463 -6.60 -14.51 25.50
N LYS A 464 -5.56 -15.27 25.12
CA LYS A 464 -5.28 -16.59 25.70
C LYS A 464 -4.94 -16.53 27.20
N ALA A 465 -4.30 -15.46 27.66
CA ALA A 465 -3.94 -15.29 29.08
C ALA A 465 -5.14 -14.95 29.97
N ASN A 466 -6.23 -14.45 29.39
CA ASN A 466 -7.46 -14.05 30.09
C ASN A 466 -8.52 -15.17 30.14
N HIS A 467 -8.24 -16.31 29.50
CA HIS A 467 -9.05 -17.53 29.55
C HIS A 467 -8.30 -18.67 30.23
#